data_d2ebcdb0cf46fb3e8864d635a4a52adf
#
_entry.id   d2ebcdb0cf46fb3e8864d635a4a52adf
#
_cell.length_a   1.000
_cell.length_b   1.000
_cell.length_c   1.000
_cell.angle_alpha   90.00
_cell.angle_beta   90.00
_cell.angle_gamma   90.00
#
_symmetry.space_group_name_H-M   'P 1'
#
loop_
_entity.id
_entity.type
_entity.pdbx_description
1 polymer ?
#
loop_
_entity_poly.entity_id
_entity_poly.type
_entity_poly.pdbx_seq_one_letter_code
_entity_poly.pdbx_strand_id
1 'polypeptide(L)'
;MTDRTAAPPSAEGPLLSVRGVDVGYRTGRRKQVTAVRDVSFDLHPGQSMALVGESGCGKTTLGLGLLRLLPRTGVLSAGEVLFRRKDGRLVDVRTLAREDLRRFRWNEAAMVFQGAMNAFNPVLRVRDHFLDTFRAHDRGRRTRAEVLERSAELLRMVRLDPARVLDSFPHELSGGMRQRTLIALALALEPQLLILDEPTTALDILTQRSIVERLAELREELRFAMVFITHDLGLAAELADRVGTMYAGRLIETGTTRDIFHRARHPYTSALINSVPPVTGDLRVPESLPGGPPSLSALPPGCSFAPRCKHAVERCESTRPVLDVLTHRPDGLSHAAACLRSNELSTEGATRD
;
A
#
# COMPACT_ATOMS: atom_id res chain seq x y z
N MET A 1 -3.88 -17.88 14.60
CA MET A 1 -4.37 -16.83 13.71
C MET A 1 -5.84 -16.61 14.04
N THR A 2 -6.18 -15.48 14.64
CA THR A 2 -7.59 -15.10 14.87
C THR A 2 -8.23 -14.85 13.50
N ASP A 3 -9.32 -15.52 13.22
CA ASP A 3 -10.13 -15.38 12.00
C ASP A 3 -10.73 -13.96 12.00
N ARG A 4 -9.97 -13.00 11.45
CA ARG A 4 -10.47 -11.64 11.22
C ARG A 4 -11.39 -11.72 10.01
N THR A 5 -12.67 -11.80 10.25
CA THR A 5 -13.68 -11.61 9.20
C THR A 5 -13.51 -10.20 8.66
N ALA A 6 -13.05 -10.09 7.40
CA ALA A 6 -13.01 -8.83 6.68
C ALA A 6 -14.36 -8.12 6.80
N ALA A 7 -14.35 -6.84 7.12
CA ALA A 7 -15.60 -6.06 7.19
C ALA A 7 -16.34 -6.21 5.86
N PRO A 8 -17.63 -6.55 5.87
CA PRO A 8 -18.42 -6.68 4.65
C PRO A 8 -18.37 -5.36 3.87
N PRO A 9 -18.33 -5.40 2.53
CA PRO A 9 -18.37 -4.20 1.71
C PRO A 9 -19.61 -3.38 2.07
N SER A 10 -19.43 -2.08 2.31
CA SER A 10 -20.54 -1.18 2.60
C SER A 10 -21.50 -1.15 1.41
N ALA A 11 -22.81 -1.01 1.67
CA ALA A 11 -23.84 -0.88 0.65
C ALA A 11 -23.60 0.31 -0.32
N GLU A 12 -22.68 1.20 0.01
CA GLU A 12 -22.36 2.43 -0.72
C GLU A 12 -21.30 2.24 -1.83
N GLY A 13 -20.72 1.05 -2.00
CA GLY A 13 -19.67 0.78 -2.98
C GLY A 13 -18.25 1.14 -2.49
N PRO A 14 -17.22 1.03 -3.34
CA PRO A 14 -15.83 1.24 -2.95
C PRO A 14 -15.51 2.70 -2.60
N LEU A 15 -14.62 2.90 -1.63
CA LEU A 15 -14.02 4.18 -1.29
C LEU A 15 -13.05 4.65 -2.38
N LEU A 16 -12.20 3.71 -2.85
CA LEU A 16 -11.22 3.94 -3.90
C LEU A 16 -11.41 2.89 -4.98
N SER A 17 -11.61 3.34 -6.23
CA SER A 17 -11.62 2.50 -7.42
C SER A 17 -10.50 2.91 -8.35
N VAL A 18 -9.60 2.00 -8.61
CA VAL A 18 -8.48 2.16 -9.55
C VAL A 18 -8.80 1.34 -10.80
N ARG A 19 -8.76 1.96 -11.98
CA ARG A 19 -9.14 1.33 -13.25
C ARG A 19 -8.10 1.59 -14.31
N GLY A 20 -7.39 0.55 -14.76
CA GLY A 20 -6.45 0.60 -15.88
C GLY A 20 -5.34 1.64 -15.71
N VAL A 21 -4.84 1.86 -14.50
CA VAL A 21 -3.90 2.93 -14.21
C VAL A 21 -2.51 2.62 -14.73
N ASP A 22 -1.99 3.56 -15.55
CA ASP A 22 -0.60 3.60 -16.00
C ASP A 22 0.15 4.77 -15.38
N VAL A 23 1.36 4.51 -14.85
CA VAL A 23 2.28 5.55 -14.41
C VAL A 23 3.63 5.39 -15.10
N GLY A 24 4.10 6.44 -15.72
CA GLY A 24 5.39 6.47 -16.40
C GLY A 24 6.31 7.59 -15.91
N TYR A 25 7.61 7.42 -16.15
CA TYR A 25 8.63 8.43 -15.89
C TYR A 25 9.33 8.84 -17.19
N ARG A 26 9.43 10.13 -17.43
CA ARG A 26 10.21 10.69 -18.53
C ARG A 26 11.69 10.57 -18.21
N THR A 27 12.43 9.83 -19.03
CA THR A 27 13.89 9.57 -18.88
C THR A 27 14.74 10.33 -19.90
N GLY A 28 14.15 11.32 -20.59
CA GLY A 28 14.82 12.15 -21.62
C GLY A 28 13.78 12.88 -22.47
N ARG A 29 14.23 13.53 -23.54
CA ARG A 29 13.33 14.35 -24.40
C ARG A 29 12.18 13.54 -25.05
N ARG A 30 12.35 12.23 -25.29
CA ARG A 30 11.34 11.37 -26.00
C ARG A 30 11.19 9.97 -25.40
N LYS A 31 11.90 9.63 -24.31
CA LYS A 31 11.84 8.29 -23.70
C LYS A 31 11.01 8.34 -22.41
N GLN A 32 10.09 7.42 -22.30
CA GLN A 32 9.29 7.19 -21.10
C GLN A 32 9.42 5.73 -20.69
N VAL A 33 9.64 5.49 -19.39
CA VAL A 33 9.60 4.16 -18.79
C VAL A 33 8.29 4.07 -18.03
N THR A 34 7.42 3.13 -18.40
CA THR A 34 6.17 2.87 -17.69
C THR A 34 6.49 1.98 -16.50
N ALA A 35 6.30 2.50 -15.30
CA ALA A 35 6.60 1.83 -14.03
C ALA A 35 5.38 1.12 -13.43
N VAL A 36 4.16 1.58 -13.75
CA VAL A 36 2.89 0.93 -13.39
C VAL A 36 2.09 0.78 -14.66
N ARG A 37 1.48 -0.39 -14.86
CA ARG A 37 0.82 -0.77 -16.11
C ARG A 37 -0.52 -1.43 -15.83
N ASP A 38 -1.60 -0.83 -16.28
CA ASP A 38 -2.94 -1.42 -16.32
C ASP A 38 -3.36 -1.98 -14.95
N VAL A 39 -3.13 -1.20 -13.89
CA VAL A 39 -3.47 -1.63 -12.53
C VAL A 39 -4.92 -1.28 -12.23
N SER A 40 -5.67 -2.30 -11.78
CA SER A 40 -7.09 -2.16 -11.40
C SER A 40 -7.37 -2.89 -10.09
N PHE A 41 -8.02 -2.21 -9.15
CA PHE A 41 -8.52 -2.80 -7.91
C PHE A 41 -9.53 -1.86 -7.23
N ASP A 42 -10.31 -2.42 -6.31
CA ASP A 42 -11.21 -1.68 -5.43
C ASP A 42 -10.76 -1.79 -3.97
N LEU A 43 -10.98 -0.73 -3.20
CA LEU A 43 -10.78 -0.68 -1.77
C LEU A 43 -12.04 -0.09 -1.12
N HIS A 44 -12.61 -0.82 -0.16
CA HIS A 44 -13.82 -0.40 0.54
C HIS A 44 -13.50 0.40 1.81
N PRO A 45 -14.46 1.19 2.36
CA PRO A 45 -14.28 1.89 3.62
C PRO A 45 -13.84 0.94 4.74
N GLY A 46 -12.86 1.34 5.54
CA GLY A 46 -12.31 0.54 6.64
C GLY A 46 -11.48 -0.68 6.22
N GLN A 47 -11.39 -1.00 4.93
CA GLN A 47 -10.64 -2.14 4.41
C GLN A 47 -9.15 -1.84 4.31
N SER A 48 -8.31 -2.86 4.53
CA SER A 48 -6.87 -2.79 4.31
C SER A 48 -6.42 -3.66 3.14
N MET A 49 -5.52 -3.11 2.32
CA MET A 49 -4.89 -3.82 1.22
C MET A 49 -3.37 -3.72 1.31
N ALA A 50 -2.69 -4.85 1.40
CA ALA A 50 -1.24 -4.90 1.25
C ALA A 50 -0.85 -4.99 -0.23
N LEU A 51 0.10 -4.16 -0.66
CA LEU A 51 0.78 -4.30 -1.94
C LEU A 51 2.16 -4.91 -1.72
N VAL A 52 2.35 -6.13 -2.20
CA VAL A 52 3.60 -6.89 -2.04
C VAL A 52 4.29 -7.16 -3.37
N GLY A 53 5.58 -7.49 -3.33
CA GLY A 53 6.38 -7.81 -4.52
C GLY A 53 7.83 -7.32 -4.37
N GLU A 54 8.70 -7.74 -5.28
CA GLU A 54 10.13 -7.37 -5.28
C GLU A 54 10.34 -5.85 -5.40
N SER A 55 11.52 -5.38 -4.96
CA SER A 55 11.91 -3.97 -5.11
C SER A 55 11.88 -3.56 -6.58
N GLY A 56 11.46 -2.33 -6.86
CA GLY A 56 11.38 -1.79 -8.22
C GLY A 56 10.17 -2.26 -9.05
N CYS A 57 9.25 -3.10 -8.53
CA CYS A 57 8.08 -3.56 -9.28
C CYS A 57 6.95 -2.52 -9.42
N GLY A 58 7.09 -1.31 -8.86
CA GLY A 58 6.15 -0.19 -9.06
C GLY A 58 5.22 0.15 -7.89
N LYS A 59 5.32 -0.50 -6.73
CA LYS A 59 4.42 -0.29 -5.56
C LYS A 59 4.40 1.15 -5.08
N THR A 60 5.55 1.71 -4.73
CA THR A 60 5.69 3.13 -4.32
C THR A 60 5.19 4.08 -5.40
N THR A 61 5.50 3.80 -6.67
CA THR A 61 5.04 4.59 -7.81
C THR A 61 3.51 4.59 -7.91
N LEU A 62 2.86 3.45 -7.69
CA LEU A 62 1.41 3.36 -7.63
C LEU A 62 0.85 4.21 -6.48
N GLY A 63 1.37 4.04 -5.26
CA GLY A 63 0.95 4.84 -4.09
C GLY A 63 1.06 6.35 -4.32
N LEU A 64 2.19 6.80 -4.88
CA LEU A 64 2.39 8.22 -5.26
C LEU A 64 1.41 8.66 -6.35
N GLY A 65 1.11 7.78 -7.32
CA GLY A 65 0.15 8.03 -8.40
C GLY A 65 -1.26 8.27 -7.88
N LEU A 66 -1.72 7.45 -6.93
CA LEU A 66 -3.06 7.54 -6.32
C LEU A 66 -3.32 8.91 -5.68
N LEU A 67 -2.27 9.58 -5.17
CA LEU A 67 -2.37 10.91 -4.56
C LEU A 67 -1.83 12.03 -5.46
N ARG A 68 -1.44 11.72 -6.70
CA ARG A 68 -0.74 12.66 -7.61
C ARG A 68 0.49 13.31 -6.99
N LEU A 69 1.25 12.56 -6.19
CA LEU A 69 2.51 12.98 -5.54
C LEU A 69 3.75 12.59 -6.35
N LEU A 70 3.57 12.20 -7.61
CA LEU A 70 4.67 11.87 -8.50
C LEU A 70 5.62 13.06 -8.67
N PRO A 71 6.95 12.83 -8.79
CA PRO A 71 7.90 13.87 -9.12
C PRO A 71 7.62 14.47 -10.50
N ARG A 72 8.24 15.60 -10.85
CA ARG A 72 7.99 16.31 -12.11
C ARG A 72 8.21 15.48 -13.38
N THR A 73 9.01 14.42 -13.30
CA THR A 73 9.23 13.46 -14.38
C THR A 73 8.13 12.40 -14.48
N GLY A 74 7.35 12.21 -13.41
CA GLY A 74 6.31 11.20 -13.33
C GLY A 74 4.99 11.69 -13.91
N VAL A 75 4.32 10.83 -14.67
CA VAL A 75 3.04 11.10 -15.32
C VAL A 75 2.11 9.92 -15.11
N LEU A 76 0.90 10.19 -14.65
CA LEU A 76 -0.22 9.25 -14.66
C LEU A 76 -0.85 9.33 -16.05
N SER A 77 -0.48 8.36 -16.91
CA SER A 77 -0.69 8.45 -18.37
C SER A 77 -2.00 7.86 -18.86
N ALA A 78 -2.59 6.91 -18.11
CA ALA A 78 -3.86 6.28 -18.46
C ALA A 78 -4.63 5.86 -17.21
N GLY A 79 -5.88 5.43 -17.43
CA GLY A 79 -6.74 4.86 -16.41
C GLY A 79 -7.51 5.92 -15.62
N GLU A 80 -8.17 5.53 -14.55
CA GLU A 80 -8.94 6.38 -13.65
C GLU A 80 -8.63 6.06 -12.19
N VAL A 81 -8.67 7.09 -11.31
CA VAL A 81 -8.53 6.97 -9.86
C VAL A 81 -9.76 7.63 -9.23
N LEU A 82 -10.80 6.83 -9.06
CA LEU A 82 -12.08 7.29 -8.53
C LEU A 82 -12.08 7.19 -7.02
N PHE A 83 -12.39 8.29 -6.34
CA PHE A 83 -12.45 8.37 -4.88
C PHE A 83 -13.82 8.87 -4.42
N ARG A 84 -14.42 8.18 -3.45
CA ARG A 84 -15.68 8.57 -2.83
C ARG A 84 -15.42 9.47 -1.63
N ARG A 85 -15.82 10.72 -1.76
CA ARG A 85 -15.68 11.73 -0.70
C ARG A 85 -16.64 11.48 0.48
N LYS A 86 -16.38 12.13 1.60
CA LYS A 86 -17.25 12.08 2.81
C LYS A 86 -18.70 12.50 2.53
N ASP A 87 -18.92 13.33 1.51
CA ASP A 87 -20.26 13.75 1.06
C ASP A 87 -20.91 12.79 0.05
N GLY A 88 -20.31 11.60 -0.19
CA GLY A 88 -20.79 10.58 -1.11
C GLY A 88 -20.43 10.81 -2.57
N ARG A 89 -19.93 11.99 -2.97
CA ARG A 89 -19.56 12.27 -4.36
C ARG A 89 -18.36 11.46 -4.80
N LEU A 90 -18.43 10.90 -6.01
CA LEU A 90 -17.32 10.23 -6.67
C LEU A 90 -16.54 11.25 -7.49
N VAL A 91 -15.23 11.30 -7.30
CA VAL A 91 -14.33 12.20 -8.03
C VAL A 91 -13.16 11.43 -8.63
N ASP A 92 -12.75 11.80 -9.84
CA ASP A 92 -11.49 11.28 -10.40
C ASP A 92 -10.33 12.16 -9.90
N VAL A 93 -9.48 11.57 -9.07
CA VAL A 93 -8.32 12.26 -8.48
C VAL A 93 -7.37 12.81 -9.55
N ARG A 94 -7.30 12.17 -10.74
CA ARG A 94 -6.45 12.63 -11.84
C ARG A 94 -6.83 14.02 -12.37
N THR A 95 -8.13 14.32 -12.36
CA THR A 95 -8.69 15.54 -12.96
C THR A 95 -8.92 16.66 -11.96
N LEU A 96 -8.72 16.41 -10.66
CA LEU A 96 -8.90 17.44 -9.62
C LEU A 96 -8.07 18.68 -9.93
N ALA A 97 -8.71 19.85 -9.87
CA ALA A 97 -8.04 21.14 -9.93
C ALA A 97 -7.09 21.30 -8.74
N ARG A 98 -6.11 22.22 -8.87
CA ARG A 98 -5.04 22.39 -7.87
C ARG A 98 -5.57 22.57 -6.44
N GLU A 99 -6.61 23.38 -6.26
CA GLU A 99 -7.18 23.66 -4.94
C GLU A 99 -7.95 22.45 -4.38
N ASP A 100 -8.71 21.72 -5.21
CA ASP A 100 -9.41 20.51 -4.80
C ASP A 100 -8.44 19.38 -4.50
N LEU A 101 -7.35 19.26 -5.26
CA LEU A 101 -6.28 18.31 -4.99
C LEU A 101 -5.56 18.62 -3.66
N ARG A 102 -5.35 19.92 -3.34
CA ARG A 102 -4.81 20.34 -2.05
C ARG A 102 -5.72 19.94 -0.89
N ARG A 103 -7.06 20.09 -1.06
CA ARG A 103 -8.05 19.66 -0.08
C ARG A 103 -8.14 18.15 0.04
N PHE A 104 -8.08 17.43 -1.08
CA PHE A 104 -8.09 15.96 -1.10
C PHE A 104 -6.94 15.38 -0.28
N ARG A 105 -5.73 15.91 -0.51
CA ARG A 105 -4.55 15.48 0.25
C ARG A 105 -4.70 15.91 1.71
N TRP A 106 -4.36 15.04 2.63
CA TRP A 106 -4.47 15.14 4.07
C TRP A 106 -5.90 15.08 4.63
N ASN A 107 -6.89 15.76 4.05
CA ASN A 107 -8.26 15.74 4.57
C ASN A 107 -9.04 14.48 4.19
N GLU A 108 -8.77 13.91 3.02
CA GLU A 108 -9.48 12.73 2.50
C GLU A 108 -8.54 11.55 2.33
N ALA A 109 -7.30 11.80 1.90
CA ALA A 109 -6.28 10.78 1.74
C ALA A 109 -4.91 11.32 2.17
N ALA A 110 -4.19 10.55 3.00
CA ALA A 110 -2.86 10.87 3.49
C ALA A 110 -1.85 9.76 3.14
N MET A 111 -0.56 10.11 3.16
CA MET A 111 0.52 9.16 2.89
C MET A 111 1.66 9.33 3.89
N VAL A 112 2.14 8.20 4.41
CA VAL A 112 3.41 8.09 5.12
C VAL A 112 4.43 7.50 4.16
N PHE A 113 5.46 8.26 3.85
CA PHE A 113 6.50 7.87 2.88
C PHE A 113 7.54 6.95 3.50
N GLN A 114 8.18 6.15 2.65
CA GLN A 114 9.38 5.41 3.01
C GLN A 114 10.46 6.36 3.54
N GLY A 115 11.16 5.96 4.60
CA GLY A 115 12.23 6.78 5.17
C GLY A 115 11.72 7.93 6.03
N ALA A 116 10.81 7.67 6.95
CA ALA A 116 10.32 8.59 7.98
C ALA A 116 11.40 9.44 8.66
N MET A 117 12.63 8.94 8.67
CA MET A 117 13.78 9.62 9.25
C MET A 117 14.06 10.99 8.61
N ASN A 118 13.68 11.17 7.33
CA ASN A 118 13.93 12.38 6.55
C ASN A 118 12.65 13.18 6.21
N ALA A 119 11.49 12.73 6.71
CA ALA A 119 10.22 13.37 6.37
C ALA A 119 9.96 14.67 7.15
N PHE A 120 10.58 14.81 8.32
CA PHE A 120 10.49 16.03 9.12
C PHE A 120 11.55 17.05 8.74
N ASN A 121 11.19 18.33 8.80
CA ASN A 121 12.18 19.39 8.77
C ASN A 121 12.97 19.38 10.10
N PRO A 122 14.30 19.13 10.09
CA PRO A 122 15.08 18.90 11.31
C PRO A 122 15.20 20.15 12.21
N VAL A 123 14.96 21.34 11.70
CA VAL A 123 15.09 22.61 12.44
C VAL A 123 13.75 23.09 13.05
N LEU A 124 12.65 22.35 12.82
CA LEU A 124 11.35 22.61 13.41
C LEU A 124 11.04 21.61 14.51
N ARG A 125 10.36 22.03 15.57
CA ARG A 125 9.83 21.15 16.59
C ARG A 125 8.63 20.35 16.06
N VAL A 126 8.34 19.20 16.65
CA VAL A 126 7.20 18.36 16.25
C VAL A 126 5.90 19.15 16.24
N ARG A 127 5.63 19.99 17.25
CA ARG A 127 4.43 20.84 17.32
C ARG A 127 4.28 21.77 16.12
N ASP A 128 5.39 22.25 15.56
CA ASP A 128 5.35 23.20 14.44
C ASP A 128 4.93 22.48 13.16
N HIS A 129 5.29 21.20 12.98
CA HIS A 129 4.78 20.37 11.88
C HIS A 129 3.27 20.17 11.95
N PHE A 130 2.71 19.92 13.13
CA PHE A 130 1.25 19.86 13.30
C PHE A 130 0.60 21.20 12.99
N LEU A 131 1.11 22.30 13.56
CA LEU A 131 0.60 23.65 13.32
C LEU A 131 0.60 24.00 11.82
N ASP A 132 1.68 23.70 11.10
CA ASP A 132 1.80 23.97 9.68
C ASP A 132 0.83 23.10 8.86
N THR A 133 0.65 21.84 9.23
CA THR A 133 -0.30 20.92 8.57
C THR A 133 -1.73 21.43 8.73
N PHE A 134 -2.16 21.80 9.93
CA PHE A 134 -3.48 22.35 10.16
C PHE A 134 -3.66 23.71 9.44
N ARG A 135 -2.68 24.60 9.51
CA ARG A 135 -2.72 25.87 8.78
C ARG A 135 -2.89 25.68 7.27
N ALA A 136 -2.17 24.71 6.70
CA ALA A 136 -2.22 24.46 5.26
C ALA A 136 -3.55 23.87 4.79
N HIS A 137 -4.24 23.08 5.61
CA HIS A 137 -5.37 22.27 5.18
C HIS A 137 -6.71 22.59 5.87
N ASP A 138 -6.69 23.09 7.12
CA ASP A 138 -7.90 23.38 7.93
C ASP A 138 -8.42 24.83 7.76
N ARG A 139 -7.72 25.65 6.96
CA ARG A 139 -8.10 27.05 6.67
C ARG A 139 -8.28 27.94 7.89
N GLY A 140 -7.57 27.68 8.97
CA GLY A 140 -7.63 28.48 10.20
C GLY A 140 -8.93 28.30 10.99
N ARG A 141 -9.64 27.18 10.81
CA ARG A 141 -10.85 26.86 11.59
C ARG A 141 -10.55 26.60 13.05
N ARG A 142 -9.31 26.12 13.34
CA ARG A 142 -8.86 25.83 14.71
C ARG A 142 -7.87 26.87 15.19
N THR A 143 -7.98 27.24 16.43
CA THR A 143 -6.99 28.05 17.16
C THR A 143 -5.71 27.23 17.37
N ARG A 144 -4.61 27.92 17.71
CA ARG A 144 -3.34 27.26 18.05
C ARG A 144 -3.50 26.29 19.23
N ALA A 145 -4.30 26.64 20.24
CA ALA A 145 -4.55 25.79 21.41
C ALA A 145 -5.27 24.50 21.02
N GLU A 146 -6.34 24.60 20.24
CA GLU A 146 -7.09 23.42 19.73
C GLU A 146 -6.24 22.50 18.85
N VAL A 147 -5.34 23.08 18.03
CA VAL A 147 -4.41 22.27 17.23
C VAL A 147 -3.45 21.51 18.14
N LEU A 148 -2.87 22.16 19.16
CA LEU A 148 -1.92 21.51 20.08
C LEU A 148 -2.61 20.44 20.94
N GLU A 149 -3.84 20.68 21.40
CA GLU A 149 -4.65 19.68 22.10
C GLU A 149 -4.92 18.46 21.23
N ARG A 150 -5.38 18.68 19.99
CA ARG A 150 -5.59 17.58 19.02
C ARG A 150 -4.30 16.83 18.70
N SER A 151 -3.19 17.55 18.58
CA SER A 151 -1.88 16.91 18.37
C SER A 151 -1.45 16.05 19.56
N ALA A 152 -1.74 16.50 20.78
CA ALA A 152 -1.49 15.71 21.98
C ALA A 152 -2.35 14.43 22.03
N GLU A 153 -3.62 14.50 21.66
CA GLU A 153 -4.50 13.33 21.53
C GLU A 153 -3.93 12.32 20.52
N LEU A 154 -3.56 12.77 19.32
CA LEU A 154 -3.00 11.94 18.27
C LEU A 154 -1.69 11.25 18.72
N LEU A 155 -0.83 11.96 19.44
CA LEU A 155 0.40 11.39 20.00
C LEU A 155 0.09 10.32 21.05
N ARG A 156 -0.90 10.51 21.92
CA ARG A 156 -1.36 9.46 22.84
C ARG A 156 -1.92 8.24 22.11
N MET A 157 -2.68 8.47 21.04
CA MET A 157 -3.20 7.39 20.19
C MET A 157 -2.08 6.51 19.62
N VAL A 158 -0.92 7.06 19.31
CA VAL A 158 0.25 6.29 18.85
C VAL A 158 1.19 5.90 20.01
N ARG A 159 0.72 5.97 21.27
CA ARG A 159 1.45 5.58 22.47
C ARG A 159 2.75 6.39 22.67
N LEU A 160 2.70 7.70 22.44
CA LEU A 160 3.77 8.65 22.71
C LEU A 160 3.33 9.66 23.78
N ASP A 161 4.27 10.10 24.63
CA ASP A 161 4.04 11.17 25.60
C ASP A 161 4.03 12.54 24.87
N PRO A 162 2.88 13.24 24.81
CA PRO A 162 2.78 14.53 24.11
C PRO A 162 3.65 15.62 24.72
N ALA A 163 3.78 15.67 26.05
CA ALA A 163 4.54 16.72 26.75
C ALA A 163 6.01 16.72 26.31
N ARG A 164 6.56 15.54 26.13
CA ARG A 164 7.93 15.36 25.66
C ARG A 164 8.03 15.56 24.13
N VAL A 165 7.16 14.91 23.36
CA VAL A 165 7.33 14.80 21.91
C VAL A 165 7.01 16.12 21.20
N LEU A 166 6.00 16.86 21.60
CA LEU A 166 5.63 18.14 20.94
C LEU A 166 6.76 19.16 20.96
N ASP A 167 7.53 19.21 22.04
CA ASP A 167 8.63 20.15 22.20
C ASP A 167 9.98 19.65 21.68
N SER A 168 10.06 18.38 21.33
CA SER A 168 11.27 17.78 20.77
C SER A 168 11.48 18.18 19.30
N PHE A 169 12.76 18.23 18.91
CA PHE A 169 13.16 18.22 17.50
C PHE A 169 13.16 16.78 16.95
N PRO A 170 12.99 16.58 15.63
CA PRO A 170 12.99 15.24 15.05
C PRO A 170 14.23 14.40 15.35
N HIS A 171 15.41 15.01 15.48
CA HIS A 171 16.65 14.31 15.78
C HIS A 171 16.75 13.84 17.24
N GLU A 172 15.95 14.36 18.16
CA GLU A 172 15.87 13.95 19.56
C GLU A 172 14.96 12.72 19.78
N LEU A 173 14.21 12.32 18.72
CA LEU A 173 13.33 11.16 18.74
C LEU A 173 14.05 9.91 18.23
N SER A 174 13.77 8.75 18.84
CA SER A 174 14.20 7.46 18.28
C SER A 174 13.50 7.20 16.93
N GLY A 175 14.01 6.24 16.15
CA GLY A 175 13.39 5.86 14.86
C GLY A 175 11.90 5.49 15.00
N GLY A 176 11.58 4.64 15.99
CA GLY A 176 10.20 4.25 16.27
C GLY A 176 9.32 5.41 16.76
N MET A 177 9.85 6.35 17.55
CA MET A 177 9.11 7.55 17.94
C MET A 177 8.84 8.45 16.74
N ARG A 178 9.81 8.67 15.86
CA ARG A 178 9.62 9.44 14.61
C ARG A 178 8.55 8.81 13.72
N GLN A 179 8.60 7.49 13.54
CA GLN A 179 7.62 6.77 12.73
C GLN A 179 6.20 6.92 13.30
N ARG A 180 6.02 6.71 14.61
CA ARG A 180 4.73 6.91 15.28
C ARG A 180 4.25 8.36 15.18
N THR A 181 5.15 9.32 15.31
CA THR A 181 4.82 10.76 15.14
C THR A 181 4.35 11.07 13.70
N LEU A 182 4.97 10.46 12.68
CA LEU A 182 4.50 10.62 11.28
C LEU A 182 3.13 10.00 11.05
N ILE A 183 2.85 8.85 11.66
CA ILE A 183 1.52 8.22 11.60
C ILE A 183 0.49 9.14 12.28
N ALA A 184 0.80 9.68 13.46
CA ALA A 184 -0.05 10.64 14.15
C ALA A 184 -0.31 11.90 13.29
N LEU A 185 0.74 12.43 12.67
CA LEU A 185 0.64 13.57 11.78
C LEU A 185 -0.21 13.26 10.54
N ALA A 186 -0.06 12.08 9.93
CA ALA A 186 -0.87 11.64 8.79
C ALA A 186 -2.35 11.52 9.14
N LEU A 187 -2.69 11.18 10.38
CA LEU A 187 -4.06 11.07 10.89
C LEU A 187 -4.65 12.42 11.38
N ALA A 188 -3.87 13.52 11.35
CA ALA A 188 -4.24 14.80 11.94
C ALA A 188 -5.61 15.32 11.47
N LEU A 189 -5.94 15.17 10.20
CA LEU A 189 -7.17 15.66 9.58
C LEU A 189 -8.21 14.55 9.32
N GLU A 190 -8.05 13.39 9.96
CA GLU A 190 -8.97 12.25 9.89
C GLU A 190 -9.26 11.79 8.44
N PRO A 191 -8.22 11.43 7.68
CA PRO A 191 -8.40 10.98 6.31
C PRO A 191 -9.20 9.67 6.27
N GLN A 192 -9.97 9.48 5.18
CA GLN A 192 -10.68 8.22 4.92
C GLN A 192 -9.74 7.13 4.38
N LEU A 193 -8.62 7.54 3.74
CA LEU A 193 -7.60 6.66 3.17
C LEU A 193 -6.22 7.01 3.72
N LEU A 194 -5.52 6.01 4.24
CA LEU A 194 -4.12 6.11 4.62
C LEU A 194 -3.25 5.20 3.74
N ILE A 195 -2.27 5.78 3.05
CA ILE A 195 -1.27 5.03 2.30
C ILE A 195 0.02 5.01 3.11
N LEU A 196 0.57 3.82 3.35
CA LEU A 196 1.81 3.62 4.09
C LEU A 196 2.83 2.95 3.18
N ASP A 197 3.94 3.63 2.92
CA ASP A 197 5.01 3.09 2.07
C ASP A 197 6.17 2.62 2.95
N GLU A 198 6.29 1.31 3.10
CA GLU A 198 7.28 0.64 3.95
C GLU A 198 7.40 1.25 5.37
N PRO A 199 6.29 1.30 6.14
CA PRO A 199 6.22 2.08 7.38
C PRO A 199 7.13 1.58 8.50
N THR A 200 7.72 0.42 8.38
CA THR A 200 8.54 -0.21 9.43
C THR A 200 10.00 -0.44 9.02
N THR A 201 10.38 -0.03 7.81
CA THR A 201 11.76 -0.18 7.30
C THR A 201 12.76 0.54 8.20
N ALA A 202 13.89 -0.10 8.46
CA ALA A 202 14.98 0.36 9.31
C ALA A 202 14.64 0.48 10.82
N LEU A 203 13.63 -0.23 11.30
CA LEU A 203 13.31 -0.38 12.71
C LEU A 203 13.62 -1.81 13.19
N ASP A 204 13.87 -1.95 14.48
CA ASP A 204 14.01 -3.27 15.10
C ASP A 204 12.67 -4.02 15.13
N ILE A 205 12.72 -5.35 15.22
CA ILE A 205 11.54 -6.25 15.10
C ILE A 205 10.48 -5.93 16.17
N LEU A 206 10.87 -5.62 17.40
CA LEU A 206 9.91 -5.32 18.48
C LEU A 206 9.18 -3.99 18.22
N THR A 207 9.92 -2.99 17.77
CA THR A 207 9.36 -1.68 17.40
C THR A 207 8.45 -1.82 16.19
N GLN A 208 8.83 -2.59 15.16
CA GLN A 208 7.99 -2.89 14.00
C GLN A 208 6.66 -3.49 14.44
N ARG A 209 6.70 -4.57 15.23
CA ARG A 209 5.50 -5.26 15.71
C ARG A 209 4.58 -4.32 16.49
N SER A 210 5.14 -3.52 17.41
CA SER A 210 4.35 -2.56 18.18
C SER A 210 3.68 -1.48 17.33
N ILE A 211 4.31 -1.05 16.22
CA ILE A 211 3.70 -0.10 15.27
C ILE A 211 2.58 -0.77 14.49
N VAL A 212 2.79 -2.01 14.05
CA VAL A 212 1.81 -2.79 13.27
C VAL A 212 0.54 -3.07 14.09
N GLU A 213 0.71 -3.57 15.33
CA GLU A 213 -0.39 -3.79 16.27
C GLU A 213 -1.19 -2.49 16.49
N ARG A 214 -0.48 -1.37 16.71
CA ARG A 214 -1.15 -0.09 16.93
C ARG A 214 -1.86 0.45 15.68
N LEU A 215 -1.31 0.24 14.48
CA LEU A 215 -1.99 0.59 13.23
C LEU A 215 -3.28 -0.22 13.04
N ALA A 216 -3.27 -1.50 13.38
CA ALA A 216 -4.47 -2.34 13.33
C ALA A 216 -5.56 -1.82 14.26
N GLU A 217 -5.19 -1.51 15.53
CA GLU A 217 -6.10 -0.93 16.52
C GLU A 217 -6.68 0.41 16.03
N LEU A 218 -5.83 1.33 15.56
CA LEU A 218 -6.24 2.65 15.05
C LEU A 218 -7.17 2.54 13.85
N ARG A 219 -6.95 1.58 12.95
CA ARG A 219 -7.84 1.34 11.81
C ARG A 219 -9.23 0.92 12.28
N GLU A 220 -9.32 0.04 13.28
CA GLU A 220 -10.60 -0.38 13.86
C GLU A 220 -11.31 0.75 14.61
N GLU A 221 -10.56 1.58 15.35
CA GLU A 221 -11.09 2.72 16.10
C GLU A 221 -11.58 3.83 15.17
N LEU A 222 -10.79 4.21 14.17
CA LEU A 222 -11.03 5.38 13.30
C LEU A 222 -11.68 5.04 11.97
N ARG A 223 -11.82 3.76 11.63
CA ARG A 223 -12.49 3.25 10.42
C ARG A 223 -11.95 3.78 9.09
N PHE A 224 -10.67 4.16 9.01
CA PHE A 224 -10.05 4.52 7.75
C PHE A 224 -9.68 3.28 6.92
N ALA A 225 -9.73 3.43 5.60
CA ALA A 225 -9.19 2.43 4.68
C ALA A 225 -7.67 2.59 4.57
N MET A 226 -6.96 1.49 4.33
CA MET A 226 -5.51 1.49 4.32
C MET A 226 -4.95 0.74 3.10
N VAL A 227 -4.04 1.39 2.37
CA VAL A 227 -3.15 0.72 1.41
C VAL A 227 -1.76 0.72 2.01
N PHE A 228 -1.17 -0.47 2.17
CA PHE A 228 0.13 -0.53 2.76
C PHE A 228 1.11 -1.33 1.89
N ILE A 229 2.22 -0.69 1.59
CA ILE A 229 3.26 -1.21 0.71
C ILE A 229 4.33 -1.82 1.59
N THR A 230 4.64 -3.09 1.35
CA THR A 230 5.68 -3.78 2.11
C THR A 230 6.36 -4.87 1.27
N HIS A 231 7.59 -5.20 1.64
CA HIS A 231 8.27 -6.43 1.23
C HIS A 231 8.21 -7.52 2.32
N ASP A 232 7.68 -7.18 3.51
CA ASP A 232 7.49 -8.12 4.61
C ASP A 232 6.10 -8.79 4.51
N LEU A 233 6.10 -10.07 4.13
CA LEU A 233 4.89 -10.86 3.98
C LEU A 233 4.23 -11.19 5.33
N GLY A 234 5.01 -11.27 6.41
CA GLY A 234 4.47 -11.47 7.77
C GLY A 234 3.58 -10.29 8.17
N LEU A 235 4.03 -9.06 7.92
CA LEU A 235 3.24 -7.86 8.15
C LEU A 235 2.00 -7.81 7.24
N ALA A 236 2.13 -8.23 5.98
CA ALA A 236 0.99 -8.31 5.07
C ALA A 236 -0.06 -9.30 5.57
N ALA A 237 0.36 -10.45 6.09
CA ALA A 237 -0.55 -11.46 6.65
C ALA A 237 -1.25 -10.99 7.93
N GLU A 238 -0.60 -10.13 8.73
CA GLU A 238 -1.13 -9.64 10.01
C GLU A 238 -2.11 -8.47 9.84
N LEU A 239 -1.81 -7.52 8.93
CA LEU A 239 -2.55 -6.26 8.81
C LEU A 239 -3.58 -6.23 7.70
N ALA A 240 -3.40 -7.01 6.63
CA ALA A 240 -4.19 -6.86 5.44
C ALA A 240 -5.44 -7.74 5.43
N ASP A 241 -6.58 -7.19 5.03
CA ASP A 241 -7.77 -7.95 4.65
C ASP A 241 -7.59 -8.54 3.25
N ARG A 242 -6.89 -7.80 2.38
CA ARG A 242 -6.57 -8.18 1.00
C ARG A 242 -5.10 -7.98 0.69
N VAL A 243 -4.58 -8.81 -0.21
CA VAL A 243 -3.22 -8.68 -0.73
C VAL A 243 -3.26 -8.56 -2.25
N GLY A 244 -2.49 -7.63 -2.78
CA GLY A 244 -2.19 -7.48 -4.18
C GLY A 244 -0.71 -7.71 -4.45
N THR A 245 -0.40 -8.71 -5.26
CA THR A 245 0.98 -9.00 -5.65
C THR A 245 1.34 -8.26 -6.94
N MET A 246 2.37 -7.44 -6.88
CA MET A 246 2.87 -6.68 -8.03
C MET A 246 4.16 -7.29 -8.58
N TYR A 247 4.23 -7.40 -9.90
CA TYR A 247 5.43 -7.80 -10.64
C TYR A 247 5.57 -7.01 -11.94
N ALA A 248 6.76 -6.50 -12.21
CA ALA A 248 7.07 -5.77 -13.44
C ALA A 248 6.06 -4.66 -13.81
N GLY A 249 5.59 -3.93 -12.81
CA GLY A 249 4.65 -2.82 -12.95
C GLY A 249 3.18 -3.22 -13.00
N ARG A 250 2.82 -4.49 -12.91
CA ARG A 250 1.44 -4.99 -12.98
C ARG A 250 0.99 -5.62 -11.66
N LEU A 251 -0.30 -5.52 -11.40
CA LEU A 251 -0.96 -6.35 -10.41
C LEU A 251 -1.20 -7.71 -11.05
N ILE A 252 -0.50 -8.74 -10.55
CA ILE A 252 -0.52 -10.09 -11.15
C ILE A 252 -1.39 -11.07 -10.38
N GLU A 253 -1.68 -10.78 -9.12
CA GLU A 253 -2.62 -11.55 -8.33
C GLU A 253 -3.21 -10.66 -7.24
N THR A 254 -4.50 -10.82 -6.94
CA THR A 254 -5.18 -10.15 -5.83
C THR A 254 -6.27 -11.05 -5.24
N GLY A 255 -6.39 -11.04 -3.93
CA GLY A 255 -7.39 -11.83 -3.21
C GLY A 255 -7.44 -11.45 -1.75
N THR A 256 -8.22 -12.18 -0.95
CA THR A 256 -8.12 -12.08 0.51
C THR A 256 -6.74 -12.54 0.97
N THR A 257 -6.32 -12.11 2.14
CA THR A 257 -5.06 -12.58 2.74
C THR A 257 -5.00 -14.10 2.76
N ARG A 258 -6.11 -14.77 3.10
CA ARG A 258 -6.20 -16.25 3.06
C ARG A 258 -6.01 -16.83 1.67
N ASP A 259 -6.59 -16.22 0.62
CA ASP A 259 -6.41 -16.71 -0.75
C ASP A 259 -4.97 -16.62 -1.19
N ILE A 260 -4.32 -15.49 -0.92
CA ILE A 260 -2.93 -15.26 -1.35
C ILE A 260 -1.96 -16.15 -0.58
N PHE A 261 -2.08 -16.27 0.73
CA PHE A 261 -1.11 -17.04 1.53
C PHE A 261 -1.31 -18.55 1.46
N HIS A 262 -2.54 -19.04 1.23
CA HIS A 262 -2.84 -20.47 1.23
C HIS A 262 -3.28 -21.03 -0.13
N ARG A 263 -3.65 -20.17 -1.09
CA ARG A 263 -4.24 -20.57 -2.37
C ARG A 263 -3.72 -19.75 -3.54
N ALA A 264 -2.47 -19.26 -3.46
CA ALA A 264 -1.85 -18.51 -4.55
C ALA A 264 -2.01 -19.22 -5.91
N ARG A 265 -2.40 -18.50 -6.93
CA ARG A 265 -2.64 -19.02 -8.29
C ARG A 265 -1.60 -18.56 -9.30
N HIS A 266 -0.81 -17.56 -8.96
CA HIS A 266 0.30 -17.13 -9.79
C HIS A 266 1.61 -17.72 -9.25
N PRO A 267 2.45 -18.38 -10.07
CA PRO A 267 3.70 -18.99 -9.63
C PRO A 267 4.67 -18.02 -8.93
N TYR A 268 4.68 -16.75 -9.32
CA TYR A 268 5.49 -15.74 -8.64
C TYR A 268 5.00 -15.50 -7.19
N THR A 269 3.70 -15.39 -6.98
CA THR A 269 3.12 -15.19 -5.64
C THR A 269 3.46 -16.37 -4.73
N SER A 270 3.27 -17.59 -5.25
CA SER A 270 3.63 -18.82 -4.54
C SER A 270 5.12 -18.85 -4.18
N ALA A 271 6.01 -18.52 -5.14
CA ALA A 271 7.44 -18.48 -4.89
C ALA A 271 7.84 -17.38 -3.90
N LEU A 272 7.19 -16.20 -3.97
CA LEU A 272 7.42 -15.12 -3.02
C LEU A 272 7.05 -15.52 -1.59
N ILE A 273 5.91 -16.20 -1.39
CA ILE A 273 5.48 -16.72 -0.08
C ILE A 273 6.44 -17.78 0.44
N ASN A 274 6.86 -18.71 -0.43
CA ASN A 274 7.77 -19.80 -0.07
C ASN A 274 9.21 -19.33 0.17
N SER A 275 9.56 -18.10 -0.21
CA SER A 275 10.87 -17.51 0.10
C SER A 275 11.00 -17.05 1.56
N VAL A 276 9.89 -16.97 2.30
CA VAL A 276 9.89 -16.62 3.73
C VAL A 276 9.98 -17.89 4.57
N PRO A 277 10.99 -18.02 5.45
CA PRO A 277 11.09 -19.18 6.34
C PRO A 277 9.84 -19.30 7.23
N PRO A 278 9.31 -20.51 7.45
CA PRO A 278 8.23 -20.70 8.40
C PRO A 278 8.71 -20.41 9.82
N VAL A 279 7.89 -19.70 10.61
CA VAL A 279 8.20 -19.39 12.02
C VAL A 279 8.08 -20.64 12.90
N THR A 280 7.29 -21.63 12.49
CA THR A 280 7.04 -22.89 13.21
C THR A 280 7.01 -24.07 12.23
N GLY A 281 7.46 -25.24 12.67
CA GLY A 281 7.51 -26.47 11.85
C GLY A 281 8.90 -26.76 11.30
N ASP A 282 9.00 -27.73 10.38
CA ASP A 282 10.26 -28.13 9.78
C ASP A 282 10.92 -26.99 9.00
N LEU A 283 12.19 -26.71 9.29
CA LEU A 283 13.01 -25.77 8.55
C LEU A 283 13.19 -26.27 7.10
N ARG A 284 12.32 -25.80 6.21
CA ARG A 284 12.56 -25.97 4.78
C ARG A 284 13.51 -24.89 4.32
N VAL A 285 14.51 -25.26 3.54
CA VAL A 285 15.38 -24.28 2.89
C VAL A 285 14.50 -23.44 1.95
N PRO A 286 14.43 -22.10 2.14
CA PRO A 286 13.63 -21.25 1.27
C PRO A 286 14.09 -21.41 -0.18
N GLU A 287 13.15 -21.68 -1.09
CA GLU A 287 13.47 -21.64 -2.52
C GLU A 287 13.71 -20.20 -2.94
N SER A 288 14.95 -19.87 -3.30
CA SER A 288 15.24 -18.54 -3.87
C SER A 288 14.65 -18.44 -5.27
N LEU A 289 14.01 -17.32 -5.58
CA LEU A 289 13.58 -16.99 -6.94
C LEU A 289 14.80 -16.86 -7.85
N PRO A 290 14.92 -17.63 -8.96
CA PRO A 290 16.08 -17.54 -9.84
C PRO A 290 16.13 -16.19 -10.56
N GLY A 291 17.36 -15.66 -10.77
CA GLY A 291 17.59 -14.40 -11.48
C GLY A 291 17.02 -13.18 -10.78
N GLY A 292 16.86 -12.09 -11.53
CA GLY A 292 16.30 -10.81 -11.05
C GLY A 292 15.03 -10.40 -11.82
N PRO A 293 14.29 -9.39 -11.33
CA PRO A 293 13.14 -8.87 -12.05
C PRO A 293 13.58 -8.25 -13.39
N PRO A 294 12.72 -8.33 -14.44
CA PRO A 294 13.05 -7.75 -15.73
C PRO A 294 13.10 -6.23 -15.66
N SER A 295 13.91 -5.62 -16.54
CA SER A 295 13.91 -4.17 -16.69
C SER A 295 12.54 -3.68 -17.18
N LEU A 296 11.96 -2.68 -16.50
CA LEU A 296 10.69 -2.07 -16.91
C LEU A 296 10.75 -1.39 -18.29
N SER A 297 11.95 -1.11 -18.80
CA SER A 297 12.17 -0.57 -20.15
C SER A 297 12.23 -1.63 -21.24
N ALA A 298 12.38 -2.92 -20.89
CA ALA A 298 12.54 -4.04 -21.81
C ALA A 298 11.83 -5.28 -21.27
N LEU A 299 10.51 -5.24 -21.19
CA LEU A 299 9.71 -6.38 -20.75
C LEU A 299 9.57 -7.41 -21.86
N PRO A 300 9.51 -8.72 -21.52
CA PRO A 300 9.17 -9.77 -22.50
C PRO A 300 7.80 -9.51 -23.13
N PRO A 301 7.56 -9.99 -24.35
CA PRO A 301 6.30 -9.77 -25.07
C PRO A 301 5.12 -10.49 -24.40
N GLY A 302 5.36 -11.67 -23.80
CA GLY A 302 4.37 -12.47 -23.10
C GLY A 302 4.28 -12.17 -21.59
N CYS A 303 4.19 -13.22 -20.81
CA CYS A 303 4.20 -13.14 -19.36
C CYS A 303 5.56 -12.61 -18.84
N SER A 304 5.54 -11.50 -18.10
CA SER A 304 6.79 -10.90 -17.60
C SER A 304 7.57 -11.81 -16.64
N PHE A 305 6.90 -12.78 -16.01
CA PHE A 305 7.53 -13.77 -15.13
C PHE A 305 7.99 -15.02 -15.86
N ALA A 306 7.62 -15.26 -17.13
CA ALA A 306 7.96 -16.49 -17.86
C ALA A 306 9.46 -16.89 -17.79
N PRO A 307 10.44 -15.98 -17.91
CA PRO A 307 11.86 -16.32 -17.84
C PRO A 307 12.32 -16.89 -16.48
N ARG A 308 11.54 -16.70 -15.42
CA ARG A 308 11.83 -17.14 -14.04
C ARG A 308 10.84 -18.21 -13.56
N CYS A 309 9.85 -18.54 -14.37
CA CYS A 309 8.75 -19.42 -14.01
C CYS A 309 9.08 -20.88 -14.30
N LYS A 310 9.18 -21.72 -13.28
CA LYS A 310 9.37 -23.18 -13.42
C LYS A 310 8.20 -23.89 -14.12
N HIS A 311 7.06 -23.21 -14.25
CA HIS A 311 5.84 -23.73 -14.90
C HIS A 311 5.59 -23.06 -16.26
N ALA A 312 6.57 -22.33 -16.82
CA ALA A 312 6.42 -21.68 -18.11
C ALA A 312 6.17 -22.72 -19.22
N VAL A 313 5.29 -22.36 -20.13
CA VAL A 313 5.03 -23.09 -21.37
C VAL A 313 5.16 -22.12 -22.55
N GLU A 314 5.30 -22.61 -23.77
CA GLU A 314 5.56 -21.81 -24.98
C GLU A 314 4.63 -20.60 -25.12
N ARG A 315 3.33 -20.79 -24.85
CA ARG A 315 2.36 -19.68 -24.88
C ARG A 315 2.64 -18.55 -23.89
N CYS A 316 3.38 -18.82 -22.79
CA CYS A 316 3.77 -17.80 -21.83
C CYS A 316 4.82 -16.81 -22.38
N GLU A 317 5.57 -17.22 -23.41
CA GLU A 317 6.58 -16.36 -24.04
C GLU A 317 5.97 -15.33 -24.96
N SER A 318 4.84 -15.65 -25.59
CA SER A 318 4.19 -14.81 -26.59
C SER A 318 2.90 -14.15 -26.11
N THR A 319 2.16 -14.75 -25.18
CA THR A 319 0.86 -14.28 -24.72
C THR A 319 0.96 -13.65 -23.34
N ARG A 320 0.53 -12.40 -23.23
CA ARG A 320 0.45 -11.69 -21.95
C ARG A 320 -0.84 -12.07 -21.23
N PRO A 321 -0.75 -12.60 -19.99
CA PRO A 321 -1.95 -12.88 -19.21
C PRO A 321 -2.60 -11.57 -18.75
N VAL A 322 -3.92 -11.58 -18.65
CA VAL A 322 -4.72 -10.55 -18.00
C VAL A 322 -5.08 -10.99 -16.58
N LEU A 323 -5.47 -10.05 -15.74
CA LEU A 323 -5.90 -10.34 -14.36
C LEU A 323 -7.35 -10.84 -14.40
N ASP A 324 -7.52 -12.15 -14.48
CA ASP A 324 -8.83 -12.80 -14.57
C ASP A 324 -9.34 -13.18 -13.18
N VAL A 325 -10.66 -13.00 -12.96
CA VAL A 325 -11.33 -13.41 -11.72
C VAL A 325 -11.52 -14.91 -11.73
N LEU A 326 -10.93 -15.57 -10.75
CA LEU A 326 -10.98 -17.05 -10.58
C LEU A 326 -12.11 -17.49 -9.66
N THR A 327 -12.45 -16.65 -8.68
CA THR A 327 -13.50 -16.92 -7.71
C THR A 327 -14.30 -15.66 -7.45
N HIS A 328 -15.59 -15.73 -7.73
CA HIS A 328 -16.54 -14.68 -7.34
C HIS A 328 -17.06 -14.95 -5.94
N ARG A 329 -17.03 -13.95 -5.08
CA ARG A 329 -17.60 -14.01 -3.72
C ARG A 329 -18.76 -13.03 -3.59
N PRO A 330 -19.78 -13.36 -2.80
CA PRO A 330 -20.91 -12.46 -2.55
C PRO A 330 -20.48 -11.13 -1.90
N ASP A 331 -19.38 -11.16 -1.16
CA ASP A 331 -18.79 -9.99 -0.49
C ASP A 331 -17.95 -9.10 -1.43
N GLY A 332 -17.90 -9.39 -2.75
CA GLY A 332 -17.11 -8.66 -3.74
C GLY A 332 -15.60 -8.84 -3.62
N LEU A 333 -15.12 -9.66 -2.68
CA LEU A 333 -13.69 -9.91 -2.42
C LEU A 333 -13.14 -11.02 -3.32
N SER A 334 -13.27 -10.85 -4.63
CA SER A 334 -12.86 -11.84 -5.62
C SER A 334 -11.35 -12.13 -5.58
N HIS A 335 -10.99 -13.40 -5.84
CA HIS A 335 -9.62 -13.82 -6.11
C HIS A 335 -9.38 -13.77 -7.60
N ALA A 336 -8.34 -13.06 -8.04
CA ALA A 336 -7.97 -12.90 -9.44
C ALA A 336 -6.47 -13.10 -9.64
N ALA A 337 -6.07 -13.72 -10.77
CA ALA A 337 -4.67 -13.94 -11.12
C ALA A 337 -4.39 -13.77 -12.61
N ALA A 338 -3.26 -13.16 -12.94
CA ALA A 338 -2.75 -12.98 -14.30
C ALA A 338 -1.82 -14.14 -14.68
N CYS A 339 -2.35 -15.34 -14.79
CA CYS A 339 -1.59 -16.54 -15.18
C CYS A 339 -2.37 -17.38 -16.19
N LEU A 340 -1.73 -17.70 -17.33
CA LEU A 340 -2.34 -18.54 -18.37
C LEU A 340 -2.62 -19.98 -17.91
N ARG A 341 -2.05 -20.39 -16.77
CA ARG A 341 -2.20 -21.71 -16.16
C ARG A 341 -2.85 -21.68 -14.78
N SER A 342 -3.49 -20.59 -14.40
CA SER A 342 -4.09 -20.40 -13.06
C SER A 342 -5.07 -21.51 -12.66
N ASN A 343 -5.77 -22.12 -13.64
CA ASN A 343 -6.71 -23.22 -13.41
C ASN A 343 -6.03 -24.60 -13.31
N GLU A 344 -4.83 -24.75 -13.90
CA GLU A 344 -4.07 -26.01 -13.91
C GLU A 344 -3.15 -26.15 -12.69
N LEU A 345 -2.62 -25.02 -12.25
CA LEU A 345 -1.74 -24.93 -11.08
C LEU A 345 -2.61 -24.85 -9.82
N SER A 346 -3.22 -25.99 -9.44
CA SER A 346 -3.63 -26.15 -8.06
C SER A 346 -2.37 -26.17 -7.22
N THR A 347 -2.32 -25.38 -6.17
CA THR A 347 -1.19 -25.31 -5.25
C THR A 347 -0.96 -26.68 -4.60
N GLU A 348 -0.12 -27.51 -5.18
CA GLU A 348 0.52 -28.60 -4.47
C GLU A 348 1.43 -27.95 -3.42
N GLY A 349 0.96 -27.79 -2.20
CA GLY A 349 1.76 -27.30 -1.10
C GLY A 349 1.07 -26.49 -0.01
N ALA A 350 -0.24 -26.29 -0.06
CA ALA A 350 -0.97 -25.55 0.97
C ALA A 350 -1.92 -26.44 1.79
N THR A 351 -1.51 -27.67 2.10
CA THR A 351 -2.07 -28.40 3.24
C THR A 351 -1.22 -28.09 4.46
N ARG A 352 -1.57 -27.00 5.14
CA ARG A 352 -1.16 -26.77 6.53
C ARG A 352 -2.44 -26.53 7.32
N ASP A 353 -2.81 -27.58 8.06
CA ASP A 353 -3.73 -27.52 9.20
C ASP A 353 -3.21 -26.57 10.29
#